data_2a16c0e3d77d0f8ecdb51006eeaf3631
#
_entry.id   2a16c0e3d77d0f8ecdb51006eeaf3631
#
_cell.length_a   1.000
_cell.length_b   1.000
_cell.length_c   1.000
_cell.angle_alpha   90.00
_cell.angle_beta   90.00
_cell.angle_gamma   90.00
#
_symmetry.space_group_name_H-M   'P 1'
#
loop_
_entity.id
_entity.type
_entity.pdbx_description
1 polymer ?
#
loop_
_entity_poly.entity_id
_entity_poly.type
_entity_poly.pdbx_seq_one_letter_code
_entity_poly.pdbx_strand_id
1 'polypeptide(L)'
;EGLQMLKAMAAEEQPDLIIGTSMGGMYTEMLTGFDRILVNPAFEMGDTMSKFTGKQVFQNPREDGVQEFIVTKGLIKEYQEMTTHNFEHAADPDERTRVIALFGDNDPVVHTYDLFHEHYPTAIGFHGEHRLTDKVAMHYLIPVIRYIDDRQEGRERPVVYVDIETL
;
A
#
# COMPACT_ATOMS: atom_id res chain seq x y z
N GLU A 1 5.93 13.78 9.32
CA GLU A 1 5.14 13.57 10.55
C GLU A 1 4.38 12.23 10.49
N GLY A 2 3.51 11.99 9.50
CA GLY A 2 2.69 10.77 9.40
C GLY A 2 3.51 9.46 9.39
N LEU A 3 4.58 9.37 8.60
CA LEU A 3 5.44 8.18 8.57
C LEU A 3 6.10 7.90 9.93
N GLN A 4 6.55 8.95 10.64
CA GLN A 4 7.18 8.77 11.96
C GLN A 4 6.17 8.28 13.00
N MET A 5 4.94 8.76 12.93
CA MET A 5 3.86 8.28 13.80
C MET A 5 3.55 6.80 13.53
N LEU A 6 3.44 6.40 12.26
CA LEU A 6 3.21 4.99 11.90
C LEU A 6 4.37 4.08 12.33
N LYS A 7 5.61 4.53 12.18
CA LYS A 7 6.78 3.78 12.67
C LYS A 7 6.75 3.60 14.19
N ALA A 8 6.38 4.65 14.94
CA ALA A 8 6.26 4.57 16.40
C ALA A 8 5.13 3.62 16.81
N MET A 9 3.97 3.69 16.17
CA MET A 9 2.85 2.78 16.43
C MET A 9 3.22 1.32 16.12
N ALA A 10 3.84 1.06 14.97
CA ALA A 10 4.28 -0.30 14.62
C ALA A 10 5.31 -0.85 15.61
N ALA A 11 6.22 -0.01 16.10
CA ALA A 11 7.21 -0.39 17.11
C ALA A 11 6.57 -0.67 18.47
N GLU A 12 5.51 0.03 18.84
CA GLU A 12 4.78 -0.18 20.10
C GLU A 12 3.88 -1.42 20.04
N GLU A 13 3.08 -1.54 18.97
CA GLU A 13 2.07 -2.59 18.83
C GLU A 13 2.65 -3.94 18.37
N GLN A 14 3.82 -3.96 17.75
CA GLN A 14 4.48 -5.16 17.20
C GLN A 14 3.51 -6.07 16.41
N PRO A 15 2.81 -5.54 15.39
CA PRO A 15 1.82 -6.31 14.64
C PRO A 15 2.46 -7.47 13.85
N ASP A 16 1.75 -8.57 13.73
CA ASP A 16 2.18 -9.71 12.91
C ASP A 16 2.07 -9.40 11.40
N LEU A 17 1.21 -8.45 11.03
CA LEU A 17 0.97 -8.03 9.66
C LEU A 17 0.48 -6.59 9.61
N ILE A 18 0.99 -5.81 8.65
CA ILE A 18 0.52 -4.47 8.35
C ILE A 18 -0.12 -4.45 6.96
N ILE A 19 -1.33 -3.91 6.86
CA ILE A 19 -2.05 -3.77 5.59
C ILE A 19 -2.29 -2.29 5.31
N GLY A 20 -1.86 -1.83 4.13
CA GLY A 20 -2.07 -0.46 3.70
C GLY A 20 -2.72 -0.37 2.32
N THR A 21 -3.67 0.56 2.16
CA THR A 21 -4.32 0.82 0.88
C THR A 21 -3.97 2.21 0.35
N SER A 22 -3.80 2.35 -0.96
CA SER A 22 -3.54 3.62 -1.63
C SER A 22 -2.33 4.36 -1.02
N MET A 23 -2.51 5.58 -0.52
CA MET A 23 -1.49 6.33 0.21
C MET A 23 -1.00 5.57 1.46
N GLY A 24 -1.90 4.85 2.15
CA GLY A 24 -1.54 3.95 3.25
C GLY A 24 -0.61 2.83 2.79
N GLY A 25 -0.79 2.30 1.57
CA GLY A 25 0.12 1.33 0.97
C GLY A 25 1.52 1.88 0.73
N MET A 26 1.62 3.12 0.25
CA MET A 26 2.89 3.83 0.10
C MET A 26 3.64 3.94 1.44
N TYR A 27 2.95 4.32 2.51
CA TYR A 27 3.55 4.37 3.86
C TYR A 27 3.92 3.00 4.39
N THR A 28 3.04 2.00 4.18
CA THR A 28 3.25 0.64 4.70
C THR A 28 4.50 0.00 4.10
N GLU A 29 4.83 0.27 2.84
CA GLU A 29 6.06 -0.21 2.23
C GLU A 29 7.32 0.21 3.02
N MET A 30 7.32 1.41 3.60
CA MET A 30 8.45 1.95 4.37
C MET A 30 8.54 1.44 5.82
N LEU A 31 7.56 0.61 6.27
CA LEU A 31 7.54 0.03 7.62
C LEU A 31 8.30 -1.30 7.63
N THR A 32 9.63 -1.23 7.61
CA THR A 32 10.51 -2.40 7.56
C THR A 32 10.44 -3.28 8.82
N GLY A 33 10.78 -4.55 8.68
CA GLY A 33 10.79 -5.52 9.78
C GLY A 33 9.45 -6.22 10.04
N PHE A 34 8.41 -5.90 9.28
CA PHE A 34 7.07 -6.50 9.38
C PHE A 34 6.65 -7.14 8.07
N ASP A 35 5.81 -8.16 8.13
CA ASP A 35 5.08 -8.63 6.95
C ASP A 35 4.04 -7.59 6.54
N ARG A 36 3.92 -7.31 5.24
CA ARG A 36 3.13 -6.19 4.72
C ARG A 36 2.34 -6.59 3.48
N ILE A 37 1.08 -6.17 3.45
CA ILE A 37 0.24 -6.25 2.25
C ILE A 37 -0.11 -4.83 1.81
N LEU A 38 0.15 -4.52 0.56
CA LEU A 38 -0.19 -3.25 -0.05
C LEU A 38 -1.35 -3.46 -1.04
N VAL A 39 -2.34 -2.60 -1.02
CA VAL A 39 -3.46 -2.64 -1.98
C VAL A 39 -3.48 -1.35 -2.77
N ASN A 40 -3.29 -1.43 -4.07
CA ASN A 40 -3.19 -0.28 -4.97
C ASN A 40 -2.30 0.84 -4.38
N PRO A 41 -1.03 0.56 -4.03
CA PRO A 41 -0.16 1.51 -3.33
C PRO A 41 0.16 2.72 -4.21
N ALA A 42 -0.02 3.92 -3.66
CA ALA A 42 0.14 5.18 -4.38
C ALA A 42 1.58 5.72 -4.29
N PHE A 43 2.55 5.02 -4.88
CA PHE A 43 3.96 5.42 -4.85
C PHE A 43 4.27 6.74 -5.57
N GLU A 44 3.38 7.20 -6.43
CA GLU A 44 3.48 8.48 -7.15
C GLU A 44 2.61 9.58 -6.51
N MET A 45 2.44 9.53 -5.17
CA MET A 45 1.51 10.39 -4.45
C MET A 45 1.81 11.87 -4.63
N GLY A 46 3.07 12.28 -4.67
CA GLY A 46 3.46 13.67 -4.90
C GLY A 46 2.97 14.20 -6.25
N ASP A 47 3.13 13.41 -7.30
CA ASP A 47 2.69 13.77 -8.66
C ASP A 47 1.15 13.73 -8.77
N THR A 48 0.53 12.76 -8.13
CA THR A 48 -0.93 12.67 -8.06
C THR A 48 -1.52 13.89 -7.34
N MET A 49 -0.98 14.29 -6.21
CA MET A 49 -1.44 15.46 -5.45
C MET A 49 -1.22 16.78 -6.19
N SER A 50 -0.22 16.87 -7.07
CA SER A 50 0.02 18.09 -7.86
C SER A 50 -1.16 18.47 -8.75
N LYS A 51 -1.99 17.49 -9.11
CA LYS A 51 -3.22 17.67 -9.91
C LYS A 51 -4.39 18.26 -9.11
N PHE A 52 -4.30 18.27 -7.78
CA PHE A 52 -5.37 18.65 -6.84
C PHE A 52 -4.96 19.82 -5.94
N THR A 53 -4.18 20.78 -6.45
CA THR A 53 -3.76 21.96 -5.68
C THR A 53 -4.95 22.79 -5.22
N GLY A 54 -4.84 23.37 -4.02
CA GLY A 54 -5.87 24.24 -3.44
C GLY A 54 -6.79 23.52 -2.48
N LYS A 55 -7.99 24.04 -2.33
CA LYS A 55 -8.99 23.57 -1.39
C LYS A 55 -9.63 22.26 -1.86
N GLN A 56 -9.60 21.27 -1.00
CA GLN A 56 -10.19 19.96 -1.20
C GLN A 56 -11.18 19.64 -0.08
N VAL A 57 -12.13 18.76 -0.35
CA VAL A 57 -13.14 18.30 0.61
C VAL A 57 -12.92 16.84 0.92
N PHE A 58 -12.98 16.45 2.18
CA PHE A 58 -12.94 15.04 2.57
C PHE A 58 -14.18 14.32 2.04
N GLN A 59 -13.99 13.16 1.43
CA GLN A 59 -15.10 12.34 0.91
C GLN A 59 -15.98 11.76 2.02
N ASN A 60 -15.37 11.46 3.16
CA ASN A 60 -16.08 10.95 4.33
C ASN A 60 -16.06 11.99 5.46
N PRO A 61 -17.15 12.10 6.24
CA PRO A 61 -17.17 12.94 7.43
C PRO A 61 -16.03 12.55 8.38
N ARG A 62 -15.36 13.56 8.94
CA ARG A 62 -14.35 13.34 9.98
C ARG A 62 -14.97 13.55 11.35
N GLU A 63 -14.49 12.78 12.32
CA GLU A 63 -14.96 12.88 13.72
C GLU A 63 -14.64 14.24 14.36
N ASP A 64 -13.54 14.89 13.92
CA ASP A 64 -13.14 16.22 14.38
C ASP A 64 -13.95 17.38 13.78
N GLY A 65 -14.91 17.08 12.89
CA GLY A 65 -15.74 18.06 12.20
C GLY A 65 -15.04 18.85 11.09
N VAL A 66 -13.76 18.63 10.83
CA VAL A 66 -13.03 19.26 9.74
C VAL A 66 -13.48 18.62 8.42
N GLN A 67 -14.04 19.41 7.51
CA GLN A 67 -14.55 18.92 6.22
C GLN A 67 -13.62 19.20 5.04
N GLU A 68 -12.66 20.09 5.22
CA GLU A 68 -11.83 20.62 4.14
C GLU A 68 -10.36 20.62 4.52
N PHE A 69 -9.51 20.49 3.51
CA PHE A 69 -8.06 20.66 3.65
C PHE A 69 -7.47 21.37 2.44
N ILE A 70 -6.28 21.90 2.58
CA ILE A 70 -5.62 22.65 1.52
C ILE A 70 -4.39 21.86 1.05
N VAL A 71 -4.36 21.53 -0.24
CA VAL A 71 -3.17 20.98 -0.89
C VAL A 71 -2.29 22.15 -1.31
N THR A 72 -1.23 22.39 -0.54
CA THR A 72 -0.26 23.42 -0.79
C THR A 72 0.91 22.90 -1.64
N LYS A 73 1.65 23.82 -2.27
CA LYS A 73 2.91 23.45 -2.96
C LYS A 73 3.95 22.83 -2.00
N GLY A 74 3.96 23.28 -0.75
CA GLY A 74 4.80 22.70 0.30
C GLY A 74 4.46 21.25 0.58
N LEU A 75 3.18 20.94 0.75
CA LEU A 75 2.68 19.57 0.96
C LEU A 75 3.02 18.66 -0.23
N ILE A 76 2.83 19.12 -1.47
CA ILE A 76 3.20 18.37 -2.67
C ILE A 76 4.70 18.02 -2.66
N LYS A 77 5.54 19.01 -2.36
CA LYS A 77 7.00 18.82 -2.29
C LYS A 77 7.38 17.80 -1.20
N GLU A 78 6.75 17.86 -0.04
CA GLU A 78 6.97 16.89 1.04
C GLU A 78 6.62 15.46 0.58
N TYR A 79 5.52 15.26 -0.14
CA TYR A 79 5.16 13.95 -0.68
C TYR A 79 6.11 13.50 -1.80
N GLN A 80 6.52 14.39 -2.70
CA GLN A 80 7.52 14.07 -3.73
C GLN A 80 8.84 13.63 -3.12
N GLU A 81 9.30 14.33 -2.08
CA GLU A 81 10.51 14.00 -1.34
C GLU A 81 10.35 12.67 -0.58
N MET A 82 9.22 12.45 0.09
CA MET A 82 8.96 11.24 0.85
C MET A 82 8.89 10.00 -0.05
N THR A 83 8.26 10.08 -1.21
CA THR A 83 8.15 8.95 -2.14
C THR A 83 9.50 8.54 -2.74
N THR A 84 10.54 9.36 -2.68
CA THR A 84 11.90 8.95 -3.05
C THR A 84 12.49 7.91 -2.09
N HIS A 85 11.94 7.78 -0.88
CA HIS A 85 12.35 6.80 0.11
C HIS A 85 11.63 5.45 -0.02
N ASN A 86 10.64 5.33 -0.89
CA ASN A 86 10.10 4.02 -1.23
C ASN A 86 11.18 3.15 -1.90
N PHE A 87 11.10 1.86 -1.68
CA PHE A 87 12.00 0.85 -2.23
C PHE A 87 13.45 0.86 -1.73
N GLU A 88 13.81 1.73 -0.79
CA GLU A 88 15.17 1.79 -0.23
C GLU A 88 15.66 0.45 0.35
N HIS A 89 14.75 -0.34 0.89
CA HIS A 89 15.04 -1.63 1.51
C HIS A 89 14.67 -2.84 0.64
N ALA A 90 14.18 -2.62 -0.58
CA ALA A 90 13.72 -3.70 -1.45
C ALA A 90 14.85 -4.63 -1.95
N ALA A 91 16.10 -4.18 -1.88
CA ALA A 91 17.28 -4.99 -2.20
C ALA A 91 17.69 -5.94 -1.05
N ASP A 92 17.23 -5.69 0.18
CA ASP A 92 17.46 -6.58 1.32
C ASP A 92 16.66 -7.87 1.11
N PRO A 93 17.32 -9.06 1.12
CA PRO A 93 16.64 -10.34 0.89
C PRO A 93 15.51 -10.61 1.89
N ASP A 94 15.66 -10.23 3.16
CA ASP A 94 14.67 -10.45 4.19
C ASP A 94 13.46 -9.51 3.97
N GLU A 95 13.69 -8.24 3.70
CA GLU A 95 12.63 -7.27 3.42
C GLU A 95 11.90 -7.59 2.11
N ARG A 96 12.61 -8.03 1.09
CA ARG A 96 12.06 -8.35 -0.22
C ARG A 96 10.98 -9.44 -0.18
N THR A 97 11.07 -10.37 0.74
CA THR A 97 10.10 -11.46 0.90
C THR A 97 8.91 -11.09 1.79
N ARG A 98 8.99 -9.97 2.51
CA ARG A 98 7.97 -9.52 3.45
C ARG A 98 6.85 -8.69 2.83
N VAL A 99 7.00 -8.26 1.58
CA VAL A 99 6.06 -7.36 0.92
C VAL A 99 5.32 -8.07 -0.20
N ILE A 100 3.98 -8.07 -0.11
CA ILE A 100 3.08 -8.55 -1.16
C ILE A 100 2.16 -7.40 -1.52
N ALA A 101 1.96 -7.14 -2.82
CA ALA A 101 1.03 -6.12 -3.27
C ALA A 101 -0.08 -6.68 -4.14
N LEU A 102 -1.27 -6.11 -3.98
CA LEU A 102 -2.48 -6.39 -4.74
C LEU A 102 -2.81 -5.19 -5.63
N PHE A 103 -3.07 -5.42 -6.91
CA PHE A 103 -3.37 -4.38 -7.90
C PHE A 103 -4.67 -4.66 -8.64
N GLY A 104 -5.56 -3.67 -8.66
CA GLY A 104 -6.79 -3.70 -9.46
C GLY A 104 -6.52 -3.43 -10.93
N ASP A 105 -7.04 -4.27 -11.82
CA ASP A 105 -6.87 -4.17 -13.27
C ASP A 105 -7.64 -2.97 -13.89
N ASN A 106 -8.63 -2.45 -13.19
CA ASN A 106 -9.44 -1.28 -13.58
C ASN A 106 -9.29 -0.08 -12.62
N ASP A 107 -8.13 0.05 -11.95
CA ASP A 107 -7.87 1.20 -11.07
C ASP A 107 -7.70 2.49 -11.91
N PRO A 108 -8.58 3.49 -11.78
CA PRO A 108 -8.45 4.74 -12.53
C PRO A 108 -7.48 5.75 -11.90
N VAL A 109 -6.94 5.44 -10.72
CA VAL A 109 -6.17 6.40 -9.89
C VAL A 109 -4.69 6.04 -9.81
N VAL A 110 -4.38 4.76 -9.61
CA VAL A 110 -3.03 4.27 -9.34
C VAL A 110 -2.64 3.21 -10.38
N HIS A 111 -1.46 3.38 -10.97
CA HIS A 111 -0.90 2.48 -12.00
C HIS A 111 0.57 2.15 -11.66
N THR A 112 0.81 1.55 -10.51
CA THR A 112 2.16 1.31 -9.98
C THR A 112 2.57 -0.17 -9.94
N TYR A 113 1.88 -1.04 -10.68
CA TYR A 113 2.20 -2.47 -10.76
C TYR A 113 3.62 -2.70 -11.27
N ASP A 114 3.98 -2.13 -12.42
CA ASP A 114 5.30 -2.31 -13.03
C ASP A 114 6.40 -1.78 -12.11
N LEU A 115 6.21 -0.58 -11.56
CA LEU A 115 7.14 0.02 -10.62
C LEU A 115 7.36 -0.86 -9.38
N PHE A 116 6.30 -1.42 -8.82
CA PHE A 116 6.40 -2.34 -7.69
C PHE A 116 7.13 -3.64 -8.08
N HIS A 117 6.78 -4.21 -9.23
CA HIS A 117 7.32 -5.49 -9.69
C HIS A 117 8.82 -5.42 -10.05
N GLU A 118 9.34 -4.25 -10.38
CA GLU A 118 10.79 -4.03 -10.54
C GLU A 118 11.56 -4.25 -9.23
N HIS A 119 10.92 -4.04 -8.09
CA HIS A 119 11.56 -4.08 -6.77
C HIS A 119 11.19 -5.32 -5.95
N TYR A 120 9.95 -5.79 -6.04
CA TYR A 120 9.42 -6.90 -5.25
C TYR A 120 8.89 -8.03 -6.13
N PRO A 121 9.13 -9.31 -5.73
CA PRO A 121 8.78 -10.46 -6.58
C PRO A 121 7.28 -10.79 -6.57
N THR A 122 6.53 -10.36 -5.55
CA THR A 122 5.15 -10.82 -5.35
C THR A 122 4.14 -9.71 -5.56
N ALA A 123 3.63 -9.63 -6.78
CA ALA A 123 2.54 -8.77 -7.20
C ALA A 123 1.36 -9.62 -7.66
N ILE A 124 0.16 -9.34 -7.16
CA ILE A 124 -1.06 -10.09 -7.45
C ILE A 124 -2.10 -9.15 -8.08
N GLY A 125 -2.59 -9.52 -9.25
CA GLY A 125 -3.69 -8.82 -9.90
C GLY A 125 -5.06 -9.25 -9.37
N PHE A 126 -6.01 -8.33 -9.32
CA PHE A 126 -7.40 -8.63 -9.05
C PHE A 126 -8.36 -7.86 -9.96
N HIS A 127 -9.53 -8.45 -10.20
CA HIS A 127 -10.60 -7.80 -10.95
C HIS A 127 -11.27 -6.75 -10.08
N GLY A 128 -10.95 -5.48 -10.29
CA GLY A 128 -11.50 -4.38 -9.50
C GLY A 128 -10.83 -3.04 -9.73
N GLU A 129 -11.37 -2.06 -9.04
CA GLU A 129 -10.95 -0.67 -9.11
C GLU A 129 -10.03 -0.29 -7.94
N HIS A 130 -9.88 1.02 -7.70
CA HIS A 130 -9.00 1.57 -6.66
C HIS A 130 -9.39 1.16 -5.24
N ARG A 131 -10.68 1.09 -4.95
CA ARG A 131 -11.18 0.81 -3.61
C ARG A 131 -11.13 -0.69 -3.30
N LEU A 132 -10.66 -1.00 -2.09
CA LEU A 132 -10.80 -2.33 -1.52
C LEU A 132 -12.28 -2.55 -1.13
N THR A 133 -12.96 -3.38 -1.93
CA THR A 133 -14.35 -3.80 -1.65
C THR A 133 -14.37 -5.09 -0.84
N ASP A 134 -15.50 -5.40 -0.20
CA ASP A 134 -15.68 -6.67 0.52
C ASP A 134 -15.42 -7.88 -0.38
N LYS A 135 -15.86 -7.81 -1.64
CA LYS A 135 -15.62 -8.86 -2.63
C LYS A 135 -14.13 -9.08 -2.88
N VAL A 136 -13.37 -8.00 -3.10
CA VAL A 136 -11.91 -8.07 -3.30
C VAL A 136 -11.22 -8.56 -2.03
N ALA A 137 -11.64 -8.06 -0.86
CA ALA A 137 -11.10 -8.52 0.41
C ALA A 137 -11.29 -10.03 0.60
N MET A 138 -12.49 -10.54 0.37
CA MET A 138 -12.80 -11.95 0.55
C MET A 138 -12.07 -12.88 -0.44
N HIS A 139 -11.94 -12.47 -1.70
CA HIS A 139 -11.41 -13.33 -2.75
C HIS A 139 -9.89 -13.21 -2.95
N TYR A 140 -9.28 -12.09 -2.59
CA TYR A 140 -7.86 -11.84 -2.82
C TYR A 140 -7.08 -11.51 -1.54
N LEU A 141 -7.56 -10.57 -0.71
CA LEU A 141 -6.82 -10.15 0.46
C LEU A 141 -6.77 -11.24 1.55
N ILE A 142 -7.90 -11.85 1.90
CA ILE A 142 -7.96 -12.91 2.92
C ILE A 142 -7.10 -14.13 2.54
N PRO A 143 -7.09 -14.63 1.30
CA PRO A 143 -6.16 -15.69 0.91
C PRO A 143 -4.69 -15.33 1.11
N VAL A 144 -4.29 -14.08 0.84
CA VAL A 144 -2.92 -13.60 1.07
C VAL A 144 -2.61 -13.52 2.58
N ILE A 145 -3.55 -13.04 3.39
CA ILE A 145 -3.40 -13.03 4.86
C ILE A 145 -3.17 -14.44 5.38
N ARG A 146 -3.96 -15.42 4.93
CA ARG A 146 -3.82 -16.83 5.31
C ARG A 146 -2.48 -17.42 4.87
N TYR A 147 -2.00 -17.03 3.70
CA TYR A 147 -0.68 -17.44 3.24
C TYR A 147 0.43 -16.91 4.15
N ILE A 148 0.36 -15.65 4.55
CA ILE A 148 1.34 -15.05 5.46
C ILE A 148 1.27 -15.71 6.83
N ASP A 149 0.07 -15.95 7.37
CA ASP A 149 -0.13 -16.66 8.63
C ASP A 149 0.46 -18.09 8.57
N ASP A 150 0.17 -18.84 7.52
CA ASP A 150 0.74 -20.17 7.32
C ASP A 150 2.28 -20.14 7.24
N ARG A 151 2.85 -19.15 6.58
CA ARG A 151 4.30 -18.97 6.51
C ARG A 151 4.92 -18.66 7.87
N GLN A 152 4.31 -17.76 8.63
CA GLN A 152 4.76 -17.41 9.99
C GLN A 152 4.71 -18.61 10.94
N GLU A 153 3.69 -19.46 10.80
CA GLU A 153 3.51 -20.68 11.59
C GLU A 153 4.27 -21.90 11.05
N GLY A 154 5.06 -21.73 9.98
CA GLY A 154 5.80 -22.82 9.36
C GLY A 154 4.93 -23.83 8.61
N ARG A 155 3.69 -23.47 8.26
CA ARG A 155 2.80 -24.27 7.41
C ARG A 155 3.01 -23.86 5.95
N GLU A 156 3.55 -24.75 5.14
CA GLU A 156 3.74 -24.48 3.72
C GLU A 156 2.41 -24.62 2.96
N ARG A 157 2.00 -23.52 2.30
CA ARG A 157 0.95 -23.54 1.28
C ARG A 157 1.46 -22.87 0.01
N PRO A 158 1.17 -23.44 -1.18
CA PRO A 158 1.49 -22.78 -2.42
C PRO A 158 0.65 -21.48 -2.56
N VAL A 159 1.28 -20.37 -2.89
CA VAL A 159 0.56 -19.18 -3.32
C VAL A 159 0.04 -19.42 -4.73
N VAL A 160 -1.26 -19.28 -4.91
CA VAL A 160 -1.83 -19.22 -6.26
C VAL A 160 -1.76 -17.78 -6.73
N TYR A 161 -0.80 -17.53 -7.60
CA TYR A 161 -0.73 -16.23 -8.29
C TYR A 161 -1.77 -16.19 -9.40
N VAL A 162 -2.52 -15.11 -9.43
CA VAL A 162 -3.35 -14.78 -10.59
C VAL A 162 -2.64 -13.65 -11.33
N ASP A 163 -2.16 -13.97 -12.53
CA ASP A 163 -1.53 -12.96 -13.38
C ASP A 163 -2.57 -11.94 -13.82
N ILE A 164 -2.23 -10.65 -13.75
CA ILE A 164 -3.08 -9.56 -14.23
C ILE A 164 -3.49 -9.76 -15.69
N GLU A 165 -2.60 -10.29 -16.54
CA GLU A 165 -2.87 -10.56 -17.95
C GLU A 165 -3.91 -11.68 -18.17
N THR A 166 -4.19 -12.49 -17.16
CA THR A 166 -5.16 -13.59 -17.25
C THR A 166 -6.51 -13.26 -16.61
N LEU A 167 -6.65 -12.07 -16.02
CA LEU A 167 -7.92 -11.59 -15.48
C LEU A 167 -8.80 -10.98 -16.56
#